data_67361440c2513712111894a43455d9ad
#
_entry.id   67361440c2513712111894a43455d9ad
#
_cell.length_a   1.000
_cell.length_b   1.000
_cell.length_c   1.000
_cell.angle_alpha   90.00
_cell.angle_beta   90.00
_cell.angle_gamma   90.00
#
_symmetry.space_group_name_H-M   'P 1'
#
loop_
_entity.id
_entity.type
_entity.pdbx_description
1 polymer ?
#
loop_
_entity_poly.entity_id
_entity_poly.type
_entity_poly.pdbx_seq_one_letter_code
_entity_poly.pdbx_strand_id
1 'polypeptide(L)'
;MKISVVIPVLNEQDSIGLVIRDIPKDLPDEIIVVDNGSTDNTITVAQEAGARVVKEEVRGYGAACLKGIASAVNPDVIVFLDGDYSDYPGEMNKIITPILKGE
;
A
#
# COMPACT_ATOMS: atom_id res chain seq x y z
N MET A 1 17.90 1.19 -6.90
CA MET A 1 16.73 2.06 -6.73
C MET A 1 15.77 1.43 -5.73
N LYS A 2 15.38 2.18 -4.72
CA LYS A 2 14.47 1.66 -3.72
C LYS A 2 13.02 2.01 -4.06
N ILE A 3 12.17 1.00 -4.14
CA ILE A 3 10.77 1.14 -4.49
C ILE A 3 9.90 0.79 -3.28
N SER A 4 9.05 1.72 -2.86
CA SER A 4 8.09 1.50 -1.78
C SER A 4 6.68 1.49 -2.36
N VAL A 5 5.92 0.44 -2.06
CA VAL A 5 4.52 0.34 -2.46
C VAL A 5 3.66 0.76 -1.28
N VAL A 6 2.73 1.68 -1.52
CA VAL A 6 1.83 2.20 -0.49
C VAL A 6 0.40 1.82 -0.87
N ILE A 7 -0.31 1.17 0.04
CA ILE A 7 -1.68 0.71 -0.20
C ILE A 7 -2.59 1.24 0.91
N PRO A 8 -3.33 2.33 0.65
CA PRO A 8 -4.32 2.80 1.62
C PRO A 8 -5.50 1.84 1.67
N VAL A 9 -5.97 1.52 2.88
CA VAL A 9 -7.07 0.57 3.05
C VAL A 9 -8.07 1.06 4.10
N LEU A 10 -9.32 0.63 3.92
CA LEU A 10 -10.37 0.81 4.90
C LEU A 10 -11.36 -0.33 4.72
N ASN A 11 -11.37 -1.28 5.66
CA ASN A 11 -12.24 -2.46 5.62
C ASN A 11 -12.10 -3.25 4.31
N GLU A 12 -10.87 -3.70 4.05
CA GLU A 12 -10.53 -4.44 2.85
C GLU A 12 -10.04 -5.85 3.17
N GLN A 13 -10.58 -6.47 4.24
CA GLN A 13 -10.07 -7.79 4.69
C GLN A 13 -10.19 -8.88 3.62
N ASP A 14 -11.20 -8.77 2.73
CA ASP A 14 -11.42 -9.81 1.72
C ASP A 14 -10.50 -9.67 0.53
N SER A 15 -9.88 -8.53 0.33
CA SER A 15 -9.10 -8.26 -0.88
C SER A 15 -7.64 -7.94 -0.61
N ILE A 16 -7.30 -7.35 0.55
CA ILE A 16 -5.94 -6.85 0.75
C ILE A 16 -4.88 -7.95 0.65
N GLY A 17 -5.18 -9.15 1.12
CA GLY A 17 -4.23 -10.25 1.00
C GLY A 17 -3.95 -10.62 -0.45
N LEU A 18 -5.00 -10.60 -1.28
CA LEU A 18 -4.86 -10.90 -2.70
C LEU A 18 -4.06 -9.82 -3.41
N VAL A 19 -4.32 -8.55 -3.07
CA VAL A 19 -3.57 -7.44 -3.64
C VAL A 19 -2.08 -7.60 -3.36
N ILE A 20 -1.72 -7.86 -2.10
CA ILE A 20 -0.32 -7.98 -1.71
C ILE A 20 0.34 -9.18 -2.39
N ARG A 21 -0.35 -10.31 -2.45
CA ARG A 21 0.21 -11.52 -3.05
C ARG A 21 0.44 -11.40 -4.54
N ASP A 22 -0.37 -10.57 -5.21
CA ASP A 22 -0.24 -10.37 -6.65
C ASP A 22 0.84 -9.37 -7.02
N ILE A 23 1.43 -8.66 -6.06
CA ILE A 23 2.55 -7.77 -6.34
C ILE A 23 3.76 -8.62 -6.70
N PRO A 24 4.42 -8.35 -7.85
CA PRO A 24 5.63 -9.09 -8.20
C PRO A 24 6.67 -8.96 -7.08
N LYS A 25 7.17 -10.09 -6.59
CA LYS A 25 7.99 -10.10 -5.39
C LYS A 25 9.34 -9.42 -5.55
N ASP A 26 9.82 -9.36 -6.77
CA ASP A 26 11.13 -8.74 -7.05
C ASP A 26 11.04 -7.24 -7.23
N LEU A 27 9.83 -6.69 -7.31
CA LEU A 27 9.64 -5.27 -7.64
C LEU A 27 9.84 -4.36 -6.42
N PRO A 28 9.09 -4.53 -5.31
CA PRO A 28 9.19 -3.57 -4.20
C PRO A 28 10.26 -3.96 -3.20
N ASP A 29 10.86 -2.95 -2.61
CA ASP A 29 11.75 -3.15 -1.46
C ASP A 29 10.94 -3.16 -0.17
N GLU A 30 9.78 -2.53 -0.16
CA GLU A 30 8.87 -2.58 0.98
C GLU A 30 7.43 -2.37 0.53
N ILE A 31 6.51 -2.95 1.28
CA ILE A 31 5.08 -2.78 1.07
C ILE A 31 4.50 -2.22 2.35
N ILE A 32 3.88 -1.04 2.26
CA ILE A 32 3.29 -0.34 3.40
C ILE A 32 1.78 -0.29 3.18
N VAL A 33 1.04 -0.91 4.08
CA VAL A 33 -0.41 -0.79 4.09
C VAL A 33 -0.77 0.29 5.11
N VAL A 34 -1.50 1.31 4.68
CA VAL A 34 -1.93 2.39 5.56
C VAL A 34 -3.39 2.17 5.91
N ASP A 35 -3.65 1.82 7.17
CA ASP A 35 -5.00 1.55 7.64
C ASP A 35 -5.66 2.83 8.10
N ASN A 36 -6.77 3.17 7.48
CA ASN A 36 -7.48 4.42 7.73
C ASN A 36 -8.70 4.23 8.64
N GLY A 37 -8.64 3.26 9.55
CA GLY A 37 -9.67 3.07 10.55
C GLY A 37 -10.52 1.83 10.34
N SER A 38 -9.95 0.74 9.83
CA SER A 38 -10.68 -0.51 9.61
C SER A 38 -11.19 -1.09 10.93
N THR A 39 -12.41 -1.60 10.88
CA THR A 39 -13.04 -2.28 12.01
C THR A 39 -13.07 -3.79 11.83
N ASP A 40 -12.61 -4.27 10.70
CA ASP A 40 -12.55 -5.71 10.39
C ASP A 40 -11.11 -6.22 10.57
N ASN A 41 -10.77 -7.34 9.95
CA ASN A 41 -9.46 -7.98 10.09
C ASN A 41 -8.44 -7.52 9.04
N THR A 42 -8.66 -6.38 8.42
CA THR A 42 -7.77 -5.86 7.37
C THR A 42 -6.31 -5.83 7.82
N ILE A 43 -6.04 -5.29 9.02
CA ILE A 43 -4.67 -5.15 9.52
C ILE A 43 -4.00 -6.52 9.63
N THR A 44 -4.69 -7.48 10.26
CA THR A 44 -4.15 -8.82 10.46
C THR A 44 -3.86 -9.50 9.12
N VAL A 45 -4.80 -9.40 8.19
CA VAL A 45 -4.64 -10.01 6.86
C VAL A 45 -3.45 -9.42 6.13
N ALA A 46 -3.29 -8.10 6.19
CA ALA A 46 -2.18 -7.42 5.53
C ALA A 46 -0.84 -7.84 6.13
N GLN A 47 -0.76 -7.93 7.46
CA GLN A 47 0.46 -8.34 8.13
C GLN A 47 0.84 -9.78 7.77
N GLU A 48 -0.15 -10.66 7.72
CA GLU A 48 0.08 -12.06 7.36
C GLU A 48 0.54 -12.21 5.92
N ALA A 49 0.14 -11.28 5.07
CA ALA A 49 0.55 -11.30 3.67
C ALA A 49 1.95 -10.70 3.46
N GLY A 50 2.56 -10.16 4.51
CA GLY A 50 3.94 -9.68 4.44
C GLY A 50 4.10 -8.17 4.39
N ALA A 51 3.04 -7.40 4.55
CA ALA A 51 3.14 -5.95 4.52
C ALA A 51 3.40 -5.37 5.90
N ARG A 52 4.03 -4.21 5.92
CA ARG A 52 4.13 -3.41 7.13
C ARG A 52 2.89 -2.53 7.22
N VAL A 53 2.19 -2.56 8.34
CA VAL A 53 0.95 -1.80 8.49
C VAL A 53 1.20 -0.58 9.39
N VAL A 54 0.77 0.59 8.92
CA VAL A 54 0.76 1.81 9.72
C VAL A 54 -0.67 2.33 9.75
N LYS A 55 -1.01 3.10 10.78
CA LYS A 55 -2.36 3.63 10.94
C LYS A 55 -2.38 5.13 10.70
N GLU A 56 -3.44 5.60 10.03
CA GLU A 56 -3.70 7.02 9.89
C GLU A 56 -5.09 7.32 10.44
N GLU A 57 -5.16 8.13 11.49
CA GLU A 57 -6.42 8.40 12.17
C GLU A 57 -7.27 9.43 11.44
N VAL A 58 -6.64 10.32 10.68
CA VAL A 58 -7.39 11.31 9.90
C VAL A 58 -8.00 10.61 8.70
N ARG A 59 -9.34 10.64 8.61
CA ARG A 59 -10.05 9.97 7.53
C ARG A 59 -9.78 10.66 6.20
N GLY A 60 -9.66 9.86 5.18
CA GLY A 60 -9.53 10.35 3.83
C GLY A 60 -8.36 9.71 3.08
N TYR A 61 -8.55 9.54 1.79
CA TYR A 61 -7.55 8.92 0.93
C TYR A 61 -6.26 9.74 0.92
N GLY A 62 -6.38 11.06 0.85
CA GLY A 62 -5.20 11.93 0.82
C GLY A 62 -4.37 11.82 2.09
N ALA A 63 -5.04 11.79 3.26
CA ALA A 63 -4.34 11.65 4.54
C ALA A 63 -3.61 10.31 4.60
N ALA A 64 -4.25 9.23 4.13
CA ALA A 64 -3.63 7.92 4.12
C ALA A 64 -2.42 7.89 3.19
N CYS A 65 -2.53 8.50 2.02
CA CYS A 65 -1.39 8.57 1.09
C CYS A 65 -0.22 9.33 1.69
N LEU A 66 -0.48 10.45 2.36
CA LEU A 66 0.58 11.23 2.99
C LEU A 66 1.25 10.43 4.11
N LYS A 67 0.46 9.68 4.88
CA LYS A 67 1.02 8.82 5.92
C LYS A 67 1.94 7.76 5.32
N GLY A 68 1.53 7.17 4.20
CA GLY A 68 2.35 6.19 3.51
C GLY A 68 3.67 6.76 3.03
N ILE A 69 3.63 7.96 2.46
CA ILE A 69 4.84 8.65 2.01
C ILE A 69 5.77 8.91 3.19
N ALA A 70 5.21 9.40 4.31
CA ALA A 70 6.00 9.70 5.50
C ALA A 70 6.60 8.44 6.13
N SER A 71 5.95 7.29 5.94
CA SER A 71 6.38 6.04 6.54
C SER A 71 7.41 5.29 5.70
N ALA A 72 7.53 5.64 4.43
CA ALA A 72 8.49 4.98 3.54
C ALA A 72 9.92 5.32 3.96
N VAL A 73 10.80 4.33 3.89
CA VAL A 73 12.19 4.49 4.35
C VAL A 73 13.08 4.78 3.14
N ASN A 74 13.43 6.05 2.98
CA ASN A 74 14.34 6.51 1.92
C ASN A 74 14.00 5.96 0.53
N PRO A 75 12.74 6.08 0.10
CA PRO A 75 12.39 5.53 -1.21
C PRO A 75 12.88 6.43 -2.33
N ASP A 76 13.26 5.80 -3.44
CA ASP A 76 13.51 6.53 -4.68
C ASP A 76 12.22 6.70 -5.46
N VAL A 77 11.33 5.69 -5.36
CA VAL A 77 10.05 5.70 -6.06
C VAL A 77 8.98 5.20 -5.09
N ILE A 78 7.83 5.88 -5.08
CA ILE A 78 6.66 5.42 -4.33
C ILE A 78 5.57 5.06 -5.33
N VAL A 79 5.01 3.87 -5.16
CA VAL A 79 3.95 3.35 -6.03
C VAL A 79 2.70 3.20 -5.18
N PHE A 80 1.57 3.73 -5.64
CA PHE A 80 0.30 3.58 -4.96
C PHE A 80 -0.57 2.52 -5.62
N LEU A 81 -1.19 1.66 -4.82
CA LEU A 81 -2.15 0.67 -5.28
C LEU A 81 -3.42 0.76 -4.46
N ASP A 82 -4.54 0.38 -5.05
CA ASP A 82 -5.79 0.25 -4.32
C ASP A 82 -5.85 -1.09 -3.61
N GLY A 83 -6.43 -1.09 -2.41
CA GLY A 83 -6.54 -2.30 -1.60
C GLY A 83 -7.77 -3.14 -1.88
N ASP A 84 -8.66 -2.70 -2.77
CA ASP A 84 -9.93 -3.37 -3.01
C ASP A 84 -9.89 -4.38 -4.16
N TYR A 85 -8.72 -4.59 -4.75
CA TYR A 85 -8.50 -5.56 -5.83
C TYR A 85 -9.30 -5.25 -7.10
N SER A 86 -9.83 -4.03 -7.22
CA SER A 86 -10.53 -3.63 -8.44
C SER A 86 -9.56 -3.37 -9.59
N ASP A 87 -8.30 -3.11 -9.25
CA ASP A 87 -7.25 -2.85 -10.23
C ASP A 87 -6.30 -4.04 -10.24
N TYR A 88 -6.27 -4.86 -11.11
CA TYR A 88 -5.49 -6.08 -11.18
C TYR A 88 -4.01 -5.84 -10.85
N PRO A 89 -3.53 -6.16 -9.65
CA PRO A 89 -2.15 -5.84 -9.25
C PRO A 89 -1.07 -6.46 -10.12
N GLY A 90 -1.38 -7.56 -10.79
CA GLY A 90 -0.45 -8.14 -11.75
C GLY A 90 -0.17 -7.24 -12.94
N GLU A 91 -0.98 -6.19 -13.11
CA GLU A 91 -0.79 -5.21 -14.18
C GLU A 91 -0.44 -3.86 -13.58
N MET A 92 0.45 -3.84 -12.62
CA MET A 92 0.81 -2.63 -11.87
C MET A 92 1.19 -1.47 -12.75
N ASN A 93 1.83 -1.73 -13.87
CA ASN A 93 2.28 -0.66 -14.75
C ASN A 93 1.13 0.14 -15.37
N LYS A 94 -0.12 -0.32 -15.21
CA LYS A 94 -1.29 0.38 -15.73
C LYS A 94 -1.94 1.28 -14.69
N ILE A 95 -1.69 1.05 -13.42
CA ILE A 95 -2.38 1.74 -12.33
C ILE A 95 -1.43 2.48 -11.42
N ILE A 96 -0.17 2.53 -11.77
CA ILE A 96 0.87 3.11 -10.95
C ILE A 96 1.01 4.60 -11.22
N THR A 97 1.09 5.37 -10.13
CA THR A 97 1.50 6.77 -10.21
C THR A 97 2.78 6.89 -9.39
N PRO A 98 3.94 6.75 -10.00
CA PRO A 98 5.19 6.83 -9.25
C PRO A 98 5.48 8.27 -8.82
N ILE A 99 6.04 8.38 -7.62
CA ILE A 99 6.46 9.66 -7.08
C ILE A 99 7.94 9.54 -6.79
N LEU A 100 8.74 10.37 -7.45
CA LEU A 100 10.18 10.36 -7.25
C LEU A 100 10.54 11.17 -6.02
N LYS A 101 11.27 10.55 -5.12
CA LYS A 101 11.70 11.20 -3.89
C LYS A 101 12.86 12.14 -4.18
N GLY A 102 12.85 13.30 -3.52
CA GLY A 102 13.98 14.22 -3.61
C GLY A 102 13.91 15.21 -4.75
N GLU A 103 12.82 15.27 -5.43
CA GLU A 103 12.65 16.19 -6.56
C GLU A 103 12.13 17.56 -6.20
#